data_0fd16035567ad63362b3068d8cf65481
#
_entry.id   0fd16035567ad63362b3068d8cf65481
#
_cell.length_a   1.000
_cell.length_b   1.000
_cell.length_c   1.000
_cell.angle_alpha   90.00
_cell.angle_beta   90.00
_cell.angle_gamma   90.00
#
_symmetry.space_group_name_H-M   'P 1'
#
loop_
_entity.id
_entity.type
_entity.pdbx_description
1 polymer ?
#
loop_
_entity_poly.entity_id
_entity_poly.type
_entity_poly.pdbx_seq_one_letter_code
_entity_poly.pdbx_strand_id
1 'polypeptide(L)'
;SFNYFMLSFLIKYFPGNIFANGMMSSISEMAGDLTIGLIYTKIGTKATYYMTLGLANIGGLGMIAYELSSGFFTDNPDEKTAWLFPVLVLICKFGTSAVYNVNYISNFDLFPSIFAVSALGFGDFLGSFVTILAPEVAGLQSVAPLCIFTALSAVTLLATYFLQIPRRSRGSVTRLASVTRRASVL
;
A
#
# COMPACT_ATOMS: atom_id res chain seq x y z
N SER A 1 -3.21 5.80 4.00
CA SER A 1 -2.26 6.32 5.01
C SER A 1 -2.29 5.51 6.31
N PHE A 2 -3.44 5.37 6.99
CA PHE A 2 -3.54 4.67 8.27
C PHE A 2 -2.91 3.26 8.26
N ASN A 3 -3.29 2.40 7.32
CA ASN A 3 -2.77 1.04 7.21
C ASN A 3 -1.25 0.99 7.01
N TYR A 4 -0.71 1.91 6.23
CA TYR A 4 0.73 2.00 5.97
C TYR A 4 1.50 2.30 7.26
N PHE A 5 1.07 3.32 7.99
CA PHE A 5 1.73 3.71 9.25
C PHE A 5 1.50 2.69 10.36
N MET A 6 0.28 2.15 10.48
CA MET A 6 -0.03 1.12 11.48
C MET A 6 0.87 -0.10 11.31
N LEU A 7 1.06 -0.58 10.07
CA LEU A 7 1.96 -1.71 9.81
C LEU A 7 3.43 -1.36 10.13
N SER A 8 3.85 -0.11 9.87
CA SER A 8 5.19 0.36 10.22
C SER A 8 5.43 0.39 11.73
N PHE A 9 4.43 0.77 12.52
CA PHE A 9 4.52 0.69 13.98
C PHE A 9 4.44 -0.74 14.50
N LEU A 10 3.64 -1.59 13.87
CA LEU A 10 3.47 -2.98 14.26
C LEU A 10 4.76 -3.80 14.14
N ILE A 11 5.64 -3.47 13.19
CA ILE A 11 6.94 -4.13 13.00
C ILE A 11 7.81 -4.08 14.27
N LYS A 12 7.66 -3.05 15.10
CA LYS A 12 8.37 -2.93 16.38
C LYS A 12 8.05 -4.07 17.35
N TYR A 13 6.85 -4.61 17.27
CA TYR A 13 6.36 -5.66 18.16
C TYR A 13 6.60 -7.06 17.63
N PHE A 14 7.19 -7.18 16.43
CA PHE A 14 7.51 -8.47 15.85
C PHE A 14 8.75 -9.07 16.50
N PRO A 15 8.76 -10.39 16.75
CA PRO A 15 9.90 -11.06 17.33
C PRO A 15 11.11 -11.03 16.40
N GLY A 16 12.28 -11.16 16.99
CA GLY A 16 13.54 -11.12 16.29
C GLY A 16 14.29 -9.79 16.48
N ASN A 17 15.29 -9.58 15.63
CA ASN A 17 16.08 -8.36 15.68
C ASN A 17 15.33 -7.20 15.03
N ILE A 18 15.02 -6.17 15.82
CA ILE A 18 14.26 -4.99 15.38
C ILE A 18 14.92 -4.27 14.20
N PHE A 19 16.28 -4.27 14.17
CA PHE A 19 17.04 -3.67 13.07
C PHE A 19 16.90 -4.47 11.78
N ALA A 20 16.95 -5.81 11.87
CA ALA A 20 16.75 -6.70 10.71
C ALA A 20 15.32 -6.55 10.16
N ASN A 21 14.30 -6.53 11.01
CA ASN A 21 12.92 -6.33 10.63
C ASN A 21 12.72 -4.95 9.96
N GLY A 22 13.32 -3.89 10.49
CA GLY A 22 13.30 -2.56 9.92
C GLY A 22 13.98 -2.49 8.55
N MET A 23 15.17 -3.08 8.40
CA MET A 23 15.88 -3.12 7.12
C MET A 23 15.08 -3.90 6.05
N MET A 24 14.54 -5.06 6.41
CA MET A 24 13.71 -5.85 5.50
C MET A 24 12.45 -5.09 5.06
N SER A 25 11.82 -4.38 5.99
CA SER A 25 10.68 -3.52 5.67
C SER A 25 11.06 -2.43 4.68
N SER A 26 12.16 -1.72 4.89
CA SER A 26 12.62 -0.64 4.01
C SER A 26 13.00 -1.16 2.62
N ILE A 27 13.63 -2.33 2.52
CA ILE A 27 13.93 -2.99 1.25
C ILE A 27 12.65 -3.33 0.50
N SER A 28 11.65 -3.85 1.21
CA SER A 28 10.33 -4.18 0.63
C SER A 28 9.62 -2.93 0.11
N GLU A 29 9.67 -1.82 0.85
CA GLU A 29 9.13 -0.53 0.43
C GLU A 29 9.81 -0.03 -0.84
N MET A 30 11.14 0.01 -0.84
CA MET A 30 11.91 0.45 -2.01
C MET A 30 11.60 -0.39 -3.25
N ALA A 31 11.48 -1.71 -3.10
CA ALA A 31 11.11 -2.60 -4.18
C ALA A 31 9.68 -2.32 -4.68
N GLY A 32 8.73 -2.06 -3.76
CA GLY A 32 7.35 -1.67 -4.08
C GLY A 32 7.31 -0.37 -4.89
N ASP A 33 8.01 0.64 -4.43
CA ASP A 33 8.05 1.98 -5.03
C ASP A 33 8.64 1.96 -6.45
N LEU A 34 9.74 1.25 -6.65
CA LEU A 34 10.36 1.09 -7.97
C LEU A 34 9.47 0.31 -8.95
N THR A 35 8.84 -0.75 -8.45
CA THR A 35 8.04 -1.65 -9.30
C THR A 35 6.71 -1.02 -9.69
N ILE A 36 6.09 -0.25 -8.79
CA ILE A 36 4.74 0.28 -9.00
C ILE A 36 4.66 1.25 -10.18
N GLY A 37 5.68 2.09 -10.38
CA GLY A 37 5.73 3.01 -11.51
C GLY A 37 5.70 2.28 -12.85
N LEU A 38 6.40 1.15 -12.96
CA LEU A 38 6.42 0.32 -14.15
C LEU A 38 5.11 -0.43 -14.37
N ILE A 39 4.52 -0.93 -13.30
CA ILE A 39 3.23 -1.65 -13.34
C ILE A 39 2.12 -0.67 -13.73
N TYR A 40 2.07 0.49 -13.10
CA TYR A 40 1.06 1.51 -13.33
C TYR A 40 0.98 1.93 -14.81
N THR A 41 2.14 2.14 -15.45
CA THR A 41 2.20 2.55 -16.86
C THR A 41 1.74 1.46 -17.82
N LYS A 42 1.91 0.19 -17.46
CA LYS A 42 1.56 -0.96 -18.33
C LYS A 42 0.11 -1.41 -18.17
N ILE A 43 -0.38 -1.50 -16.94
CA ILE A 43 -1.65 -2.15 -16.60
C ILE A 43 -2.76 -1.11 -16.38
N GLY A 44 -2.38 0.12 -15.96
CA GLY A 44 -3.32 1.21 -15.69
C GLY A 44 -3.82 1.22 -14.25
N THR A 45 -4.47 2.33 -13.87
CA THR A 45 -4.79 2.69 -12.48
C THR A 45 -5.62 1.63 -11.76
N LYS A 46 -6.74 1.20 -12.34
CA LYS A 46 -7.67 0.25 -11.69
C LYS A 46 -7.05 -1.10 -11.40
N ALA A 47 -6.39 -1.68 -12.42
CA ALA A 47 -5.77 -2.99 -12.29
C ALA A 47 -4.62 -2.96 -11.27
N THR A 48 -3.89 -1.85 -11.21
CA THR A 48 -2.82 -1.66 -10.22
C THR A 48 -3.37 -1.63 -8.81
N TYR A 49 -4.47 -0.91 -8.54
CA TYR A 49 -5.13 -0.93 -7.24
C TYR A 49 -5.59 -2.34 -6.84
N TYR A 50 -6.21 -3.09 -7.75
CA TYR A 50 -6.64 -4.46 -7.44
C TYR A 50 -5.48 -5.39 -7.12
N MET A 51 -4.38 -5.30 -7.87
CA MET A 51 -3.20 -6.12 -7.62
C MET A 51 -2.55 -5.79 -6.27
N THR A 52 -2.31 -4.52 -6.00
CA THR A 52 -1.61 -4.07 -4.79
C THR A 52 -2.43 -4.27 -3.53
N LEU A 53 -3.72 -3.91 -3.55
CA LEU A 53 -4.65 -4.17 -2.44
C LEU A 53 -4.90 -5.66 -2.25
N GLY A 54 -5.01 -6.44 -3.33
CA GLY A 54 -5.12 -7.88 -3.26
C GLY A 54 -3.92 -8.51 -2.56
N LEU A 55 -2.70 -8.08 -2.91
CA LEU A 55 -1.47 -8.55 -2.30
C LEU A 55 -1.41 -8.17 -0.80
N ALA A 56 -1.79 -6.95 -0.45
CA ALA A 56 -1.85 -6.51 0.95
C ALA A 56 -2.88 -7.33 1.75
N ASN A 57 -4.04 -7.64 1.17
CA ASN A 57 -5.06 -8.48 1.82
C ASN A 57 -4.59 -9.94 1.99
N ILE A 58 -3.95 -10.52 0.98
CA ILE A 58 -3.38 -11.88 1.08
C ILE A 58 -2.34 -11.94 2.20
N GLY A 59 -1.45 -10.94 2.27
CA GLY A 59 -0.48 -10.84 3.36
C GLY A 59 -1.14 -10.69 4.72
N GLY A 60 -2.16 -9.82 4.83
CA GLY A 60 -2.90 -9.60 6.08
C GLY A 60 -3.66 -10.83 6.56
N LEU A 61 -4.39 -11.50 5.67
CA LEU A 61 -5.08 -12.76 5.97
C LEU A 61 -4.09 -13.87 6.34
N GLY A 62 -2.96 -13.94 5.64
CA GLY A 62 -1.88 -14.88 5.96
C GLY A 62 -1.34 -14.66 7.38
N MET A 63 -1.11 -13.41 7.78
CA MET A 63 -0.67 -13.08 9.15
C MET A 63 -1.70 -13.47 10.20
N ILE A 64 -3.00 -13.21 9.96
CA ILE A 64 -4.08 -13.61 10.86
C ILE A 64 -4.15 -15.13 10.98
N ALA A 65 -4.10 -15.85 9.86
CA ALA A 65 -4.14 -17.31 9.85
C ALA A 65 -2.94 -17.92 10.58
N TYR A 66 -1.75 -17.33 10.39
CA TYR A 66 -0.54 -17.74 11.09
C TYR A 66 -0.67 -17.52 12.60
N GLU A 67 -1.18 -16.37 13.02
CA GLU A 67 -1.39 -16.04 14.43
C GLU A 67 -2.38 -17.00 15.10
N LEU A 68 -3.51 -17.28 14.44
CA LEU A 68 -4.51 -18.20 14.94
C LEU A 68 -3.99 -19.66 15.04
N SER A 69 -3.04 -20.03 14.18
CA SER A 69 -2.45 -21.36 14.15
C SER A 69 -1.28 -21.54 15.13
N SER A 70 -0.45 -20.50 15.28
CA SER A 70 0.83 -20.59 16.00
C SER A 70 0.82 -19.88 17.35
N GLY A 71 -0.21 -19.06 17.63
CA GLY A 71 -0.28 -18.28 18.88
C GLY A 71 0.95 -17.41 19.11
N PHE A 72 1.43 -16.77 18.09
CA PHE A 72 2.71 -16.05 18.07
C PHE A 72 2.83 -14.90 19.08
N PHE A 73 1.73 -14.19 19.36
CA PHE A 73 1.67 -13.23 20.46
C PHE A 73 1.46 -13.89 21.82
N THR A 74 1.27 -15.22 21.85
CA THR A 74 1.06 -16.05 23.04
C THR A 74 2.24 -17.00 23.18
N ASP A 75 3.24 -16.64 23.95
CA ASP A 75 4.37 -17.34 24.59
C ASP A 75 5.12 -18.55 23.93
N ASN A 76 4.70 -19.15 22.82
CA ASN A 76 5.44 -20.25 22.21
C ASN A 76 5.36 -20.26 20.67
N PRO A 77 6.17 -19.46 19.97
CA PRO A 77 6.27 -19.59 18.51
C PRO A 77 6.97 -20.92 18.16
N ASP A 78 6.33 -21.76 17.35
CA ASP A 78 6.96 -22.94 16.76
C ASP A 78 8.19 -22.50 15.96
N GLU A 79 9.39 -22.85 16.43
CA GLU A 79 10.68 -22.43 15.87
C GLU A 79 10.83 -22.78 14.38
N LYS A 80 10.13 -23.83 13.92
CA LYS A 80 10.18 -24.29 12.52
C LYS A 80 9.45 -23.39 11.53
N THR A 81 8.45 -22.62 11.97
CA THR A 81 7.63 -21.76 11.11
C THR A 81 7.88 -20.26 11.36
N ALA A 82 8.76 -19.91 12.28
CA ALA A 82 9.07 -18.54 12.66
C ALA A 82 9.52 -17.65 11.47
N TRP A 83 10.12 -18.23 10.43
CA TRP A 83 10.55 -17.50 9.23
C TRP A 83 9.38 -17.09 8.30
N LEU A 84 8.22 -17.76 8.40
CA LEU A 84 7.07 -17.49 7.54
C LEU A 84 6.43 -16.14 7.85
N PHE A 85 6.38 -15.78 9.12
CA PHE A 85 5.78 -14.51 9.55
C PHE A 85 6.48 -13.29 8.96
N PRO A 86 7.82 -13.12 9.03
CA PRO A 86 8.52 -12.04 8.34
C PRO A 86 8.27 -11.97 6.84
N VAL A 87 8.13 -13.12 6.16
CA VAL A 87 7.81 -13.17 4.73
C VAL A 87 6.40 -12.63 4.46
N LEU A 88 5.42 -12.99 5.27
CA LEU A 88 4.05 -12.46 5.17
C LEU A 88 4.03 -10.94 5.39
N VAL A 89 4.80 -10.46 6.36
CA VAL A 89 4.99 -9.02 6.61
C VAL A 89 5.57 -8.31 5.40
N LEU A 90 6.61 -8.88 4.77
CA LEU A 90 7.21 -8.33 3.55
C LEU A 90 6.19 -8.20 2.43
N ILE A 91 5.40 -9.24 2.19
CA ILE A 91 4.35 -9.23 1.16
C ILE A 91 3.31 -8.17 1.45
N CYS A 92 2.86 -8.10 2.72
CA CYS A 92 1.88 -7.12 3.17
C CYS A 92 2.41 -5.69 3.03
N LYS A 93 3.65 -5.47 3.45
CA LYS A 93 4.31 -4.16 3.40
C LYS A 93 4.54 -3.71 1.95
N PHE A 94 4.99 -4.62 1.08
CA PHE A 94 5.11 -4.36 -0.35
C PHE A 94 3.79 -3.90 -0.97
N GLY A 95 2.69 -4.65 -0.71
CA GLY A 95 1.37 -4.29 -1.21
C GLY A 95 0.88 -2.93 -0.70
N THR A 96 1.08 -2.66 0.59
CA THR A 96 0.63 -1.42 1.24
C THR A 96 1.42 -0.20 0.78
N SER A 97 2.75 -0.30 0.64
CA SER A 97 3.60 0.77 0.09
C SER A 97 3.23 1.07 -1.35
N ALA A 98 3.05 0.03 -2.16
CA ALA A 98 2.63 0.17 -3.54
C ALA A 98 1.28 0.90 -3.67
N VAL A 99 0.27 0.55 -2.85
CA VAL A 99 -1.02 1.26 -2.82
C VAL A 99 -0.85 2.73 -2.45
N TYR A 100 0.00 3.00 -1.46
CA TYR A 100 0.27 4.37 -1.01
C TYR A 100 0.78 5.23 -2.18
N ASN A 101 1.76 4.74 -2.93
CA ASN A 101 2.29 5.42 -4.11
C ASN A 101 1.29 5.53 -5.26
N VAL A 102 0.52 4.47 -5.54
CA VAL A 102 -0.55 4.52 -6.55
C VAL A 102 -1.54 5.64 -6.25
N ASN A 103 -1.84 5.87 -4.97
CA ASN A 103 -2.77 6.92 -4.56
C ASN A 103 -2.27 8.31 -4.97
N TYR A 104 -0.96 8.59 -4.81
CA TYR A 104 -0.36 9.85 -5.27
C TYR A 104 -0.40 9.97 -6.80
N ILE A 105 0.03 8.93 -7.51
CA ILE A 105 0.07 8.96 -8.98
C ILE A 105 -1.34 9.11 -9.56
N SER A 106 -2.30 8.35 -9.06
CA SER A 106 -3.68 8.35 -9.55
C SER A 106 -4.43 9.64 -9.27
N ASN A 107 -4.04 10.39 -8.23
CA ASN A 107 -4.65 11.69 -7.94
C ASN A 107 -4.49 12.68 -9.10
N PHE A 108 -3.31 12.68 -9.75
CA PHE A 108 -3.07 13.52 -10.92
C PHE A 108 -3.81 13.04 -12.18
N ASP A 109 -4.19 11.77 -12.22
CA ASP A 109 -5.00 11.24 -13.32
C ASP A 109 -6.51 11.47 -13.11
N LEU A 110 -6.97 11.51 -11.87
CA LEU A 110 -8.37 11.66 -11.51
C LEU A 110 -8.82 13.12 -11.49
N PHE A 111 -7.97 14.02 -11.01
CA PHE A 111 -8.30 15.42 -10.86
C PHE A 111 -7.63 16.30 -11.95
N PRO A 112 -8.28 17.38 -12.40
CA PRO A 112 -7.61 18.39 -13.21
C PRO A 112 -6.40 18.96 -12.46
N SER A 113 -5.33 19.28 -13.18
CA SER A 113 -4.05 19.73 -12.59
C SER A 113 -4.18 20.90 -11.60
N ILE A 114 -5.17 21.78 -11.80
CA ILE A 114 -5.44 22.93 -10.93
C ILE A 114 -5.92 22.48 -9.53
N PHE A 115 -6.71 21.43 -9.45
CA PHE A 115 -7.30 20.95 -8.20
C PHE A 115 -6.56 19.74 -7.62
N ALA A 116 -5.70 19.07 -8.38
CA ALA A 116 -5.04 17.85 -7.98
C ALA A 116 -4.21 18.02 -6.69
N VAL A 117 -3.46 19.12 -6.59
CA VAL A 117 -2.63 19.42 -5.40
C VAL A 117 -3.50 19.69 -4.17
N SER A 118 -4.58 20.45 -4.34
CA SER A 118 -5.50 20.78 -3.22
C SER A 118 -6.25 19.52 -2.76
N ALA A 119 -6.69 18.68 -3.68
CA ALA A 119 -7.36 17.42 -3.37
C ALA A 119 -6.40 16.45 -2.63
N LEU A 120 -5.14 16.38 -3.08
CA LEU A 120 -4.11 15.58 -2.42
C LEU A 120 -3.84 16.08 -1.01
N GLY A 121 -3.60 17.39 -0.84
CA GLY A 121 -3.33 18.00 0.45
C GLY A 121 -4.49 17.83 1.45
N PHE A 122 -5.73 17.96 0.99
CA PHE A 122 -6.90 17.71 1.82
C PHE A 122 -7.03 16.24 2.22
N GLY A 123 -6.78 15.33 1.28
CA GLY A 123 -6.76 13.88 1.55
C GLY A 123 -5.67 13.49 2.55
N ASP A 124 -4.47 14.03 2.41
CA ASP A 124 -3.35 13.78 3.33
C ASP A 124 -3.62 14.38 4.72
N PHE A 125 -4.24 15.56 4.77
CA PHE A 125 -4.65 16.18 6.04
C PHE A 125 -5.63 15.28 6.80
N LEU A 126 -6.71 14.83 6.17
CA LEU A 126 -7.67 13.90 6.77
C LEU A 126 -7.02 12.56 7.14
N GLY A 127 -6.17 12.04 6.27
CA GLY A 127 -5.41 10.82 6.50
C GLY A 127 -4.51 10.92 7.73
N SER A 128 -3.87 12.05 7.94
CA SER A 128 -3.00 12.31 9.09
C SER A 128 -3.75 12.28 10.41
N PHE A 129 -4.97 12.84 10.48
CA PHE A 129 -5.81 12.75 11.68
C PHE A 129 -6.10 11.31 12.08
N VAL A 130 -6.47 10.47 11.12
CA VAL A 130 -6.75 9.06 11.39
C VAL A 130 -5.46 8.32 11.75
N THR A 131 -4.34 8.72 11.16
CA THR A 131 -3.02 8.10 11.41
C THR A 131 -2.50 8.33 12.83
N ILE A 132 -2.95 9.37 13.52
CA ILE A 132 -2.61 9.60 14.95
C ILE A 132 -3.01 8.40 15.82
N LEU A 133 -4.06 7.68 15.44
CA LEU A 133 -4.52 6.48 16.15
C LEU A 133 -3.70 5.22 15.81
N ALA A 134 -2.86 5.26 14.77
CA ALA A 134 -2.12 4.10 14.29
C ALA A 134 -1.17 3.50 15.35
N PRO A 135 -0.36 4.28 16.09
CA PRO A 135 0.52 3.72 17.12
C PRO A 135 -0.26 3.12 18.29
N GLU A 136 -1.39 3.72 18.68
CA GLU A 136 -2.25 3.18 19.73
C GLU A 136 -2.83 1.82 19.36
N VAL A 137 -3.35 1.71 18.14
CA VAL A 137 -3.87 0.44 17.61
C VAL A 137 -2.75 -0.59 17.47
N ALA A 138 -1.59 -0.20 16.96
CA ALA A 138 -0.44 -1.09 16.82
C ALA A 138 0.11 -1.57 18.19
N GLY A 139 -0.07 -0.79 19.25
CA GLY A 139 0.33 -1.13 20.61
C GLY A 139 -0.54 -2.20 21.27
N LEU A 140 -1.70 -2.54 20.70
CA LEU A 140 -2.52 -3.65 21.16
C LEU A 140 -1.82 -4.97 20.84
N GLN A 141 -1.22 -5.60 21.85
CA GLN A 141 -0.54 -6.90 21.72
C GLN A 141 -1.58 -8.03 21.55
N SER A 142 -2.26 -8.03 20.42
CA SER A 142 -3.34 -8.99 20.10
C SER A 142 -3.51 -9.11 18.58
N VAL A 143 -4.40 -9.99 18.14
CA VAL A 143 -4.78 -10.13 16.72
C VAL A 143 -5.57 -8.91 16.19
N ALA A 144 -6.07 -8.04 17.08
CA ALA A 144 -6.92 -6.91 16.73
C ALA A 144 -6.30 -5.96 15.68
N PRO A 145 -5.02 -5.53 15.77
CA PRO A 145 -4.41 -4.69 14.73
C PRO A 145 -4.44 -5.32 13.34
N LEU A 146 -4.18 -6.62 13.26
CA LEU A 146 -4.18 -7.36 11.99
C LEU A 146 -5.58 -7.45 11.40
N CYS A 147 -6.60 -7.67 12.24
CA CYS A 147 -8.00 -7.69 11.82
C CYS A 147 -8.44 -6.30 11.31
N ILE A 148 -8.09 -5.21 12.01
CA ILE A 148 -8.39 -3.84 11.61
C ILE A 148 -7.71 -3.53 10.27
N PHE A 149 -6.44 -3.88 10.13
CA PHE A 149 -5.69 -3.71 8.89
C PHE A 149 -6.38 -4.40 7.70
N THR A 150 -6.71 -5.67 7.86
CA THR A 150 -7.30 -6.48 6.80
C THR A 150 -8.71 -6.01 6.47
N ALA A 151 -9.52 -5.65 7.47
CA ALA A 151 -10.86 -5.10 7.24
C ALA A 151 -10.82 -3.79 6.46
N LEU A 152 -9.95 -2.84 6.84
CA LEU A 152 -9.79 -1.57 6.15
C LEU A 152 -9.26 -1.76 4.72
N SER A 153 -8.32 -2.68 4.52
CA SER A 153 -7.81 -3.03 3.18
C SER A 153 -8.91 -3.62 2.30
N ALA A 154 -9.75 -4.50 2.85
CA ALA A 154 -10.87 -5.09 2.14
C ALA A 154 -11.93 -4.03 1.77
N VAL A 155 -12.27 -3.12 2.68
CA VAL A 155 -13.16 -1.99 2.40
C VAL A 155 -12.61 -1.11 1.28
N THR A 156 -11.30 -0.82 1.30
CA THR A 156 -10.65 -0.04 0.24
C THR A 156 -10.68 -0.77 -1.11
N LEU A 157 -10.50 -2.10 -1.10
CA LEU A 157 -10.60 -2.91 -2.30
C LEU A 157 -12.03 -2.89 -2.88
N LEU A 158 -13.05 -2.98 -2.04
CA LEU A 158 -14.45 -2.83 -2.45
C LEU A 158 -14.72 -1.40 -2.98
N ALA A 159 -14.21 -0.38 -2.32
CA ALA A 159 -14.34 1.01 -2.78
C ALA A 159 -13.71 1.21 -4.17
N THR A 160 -12.61 0.52 -4.46
CA THR A 160 -11.95 0.57 -5.78
C THR A 160 -12.87 0.05 -6.91
N TYR A 161 -13.81 -0.84 -6.60
CA TYR A 161 -14.80 -1.30 -7.58
C TYR A 161 -15.68 -0.15 -8.08
N PHE A 162 -16.08 0.74 -7.19
CA PHE A 162 -16.89 1.92 -7.50
C PHE A 162 -16.08 3.06 -8.14
N LEU A 163 -14.76 2.98 -8.15
CA LEU A 163 -13.91 4.01 -8.74
C LEU A 163 -14.13 4.10 -10.24
N GLN A 164 -14.78 5.16 -10.69
CA GLN A 164 -14.94 5.47 -12.10
C GLN A 164 -13.75 6.31 -12.57
N ILE A 165 -12.80 5.68 -13.24
CA ILE A 165 -11.67 6.38 -13.83
C ILE A 165 -12.10 6.92 -15.18
N PRO A 166 -12.11 8.25 -15.38
CA PRO A 166 -12.37 8.83 -16.69
C PRO A 166 -11.31 8.27 -17.66
N ARG A 167 -11.76 7.64 -18.75
CA ARG A 167 -10.87 7.18 -19.82
C ARG A 167 -10.18 8.41 -20.41
N ARG A 168 -9.06 8.81 -19.85
CA ARG A 168 -8.18 9.79 -20.48
C ARG A 168 -7.69 9.16 -21.77
N SER A 169 -8.23 9.64 -22.87
CA SER A 169 -7.87 9.18 -24.21
C SER A 169 -6.34 9.19 -24.33
N ARG A 170 -5.74 8.03 -24.59
CA ARG A 170 -4.30 7.88 -24.92
C ARG A 170 -3.85 8.82 -26.05
N GLY A 171 -4.80 9.49 -26.70
CA GLY A 171 -4.57 10.45 -27.80
C GLY A 171 -3.92 11.78 -27.38
N SER A 172 -3.86 12.13 -26.08
CA SER A 172 -3.26 13.42 -25.67
C SER A 172 -1.72 13.39 -25.71
N VAL A 173 -1.13 12.26 -25.31
CA VAL A 173 0.34 12.11 -25.31
C VAL A 173 0.88 11.99 -26.75
N THR A 174 0.16 11.30 -27.62
CA THR A 174 0.50 11.21 -29.05
C THR A 174 0.33 12.56 -29.76
N ARG A 175 -0.66 13.37 -29.38
CA ARG A 175 -0.81 14.73 -29.93
C ARG A 175 0.32 15.67 -29.50
N LEU A 176 0.73 15.64 -28.24
CA LEU A 176 1.86 16.44 -27.76
C LEU A 176 3.16 16.02 -28.48
N ALA A 177 3.43 14.72 -28.59
CA ALA A 177 4.59 14.22 -29.31
C ALA A 177 4.59 14.60 -30.80
N SER A 178 3.42 14.66 -31.46
CA SER A 178 3.29 15.09 -32.85
C SER A 178 3.46 16.60 -33.03
N VAL A 179 3.04 17.40 -32.04
CA VAL A 179 3.24 18.86 -32.04
C VAL A 179 4.71 19.20 -31.82
N THR A 180 5.36 18.53 -30.88
CA THR A 180 6.80 18.74 -30.61
C THR A 180 7.65 18.34 -31.82
N ARG A 181 7.28 17.26 -32.51
CA ARG A 181 7.97 16.81 -33.73
C ARG A 181 7.77 17.78 -34.90
N ARG A 182 6.63 18.45 -35.00
CA ARG A 182 6.41 19.50 -36.00
C ARG A 182 7.17 20.79 -35.72
N ALA A 183 7.31 21.14 -34.43
CA ALA A 183 8.07 22.31 -34.01
C ALA A 183 9.59 22.16 -34.14
N SER A 184 10.10 20.93 -34.23
CA SER A 184 11.54 20.65 -34.43
C SER A 184 11.95 20.56 -35.90
N VAL A 185 11.01 20.69 -36.85
CA VAL A 185 11.24 20.60 -38.30
C VAL A 185 11.09 21.97 -39.00
N LEU A 186 10.69 23.00 -38.24
CA LEU A 186 10.69 24.41 -38.64
C LEU A 186 11.91 25.12 -38.03
#